data_4b175c9ac201ac60d445dff5c698547f
#
_entry.id   4b175c9ac201ac60d445dff5c698547f
#
_cell.length_a   1.000
_cell.length_b   1.000
_cell.length_c   1.000
_cell.angle_alpha   90.00
_cell.angle_beta   90.00
_cell.angle_gamma   90.00
#
_symmetry.space_group_name_H-M   'P 1'
#
loop_
_entity.id
_entity.type
_entity.pdbx_description
1 polymer ?
#
loop_
_entity_poly.entity_id
_entity_poly.type
_entity_poly.pdbx_seq_one_letter_code
_entity_poly.pdbx_strand_id
1 'polypeptide(L)'
;MKPNIIFVLLDGSRFDRIHISPEFCDLIKQGTLLDNVTTAIPYTFGAINVILTGEYGKENGVDGFYKVSKLKKQVSFLPEILQNEGYFTSRGLIRDEILSPRGFDFRKEYNEYEEDLNLRHPELIKDTIEKSKGKPFF
;
A
#
# COMPACT_ATOMS: atom_id res chain seq x y z
N MET A 1 23.22 0.68 -4.62
CA MET A 1 22.38 1.33 -3.59
C MET A 1 20.94 0.87 -3.83
N LYS A 2 20.22 0.42 -2.81
CA LYS A 2 18.80 0.03 -2.93
C LYS A 2 17.93 1.29 -3.07
N PRO A 3 16.94 1.35 -4.00
CA PRO A 3 16.07 2.50 -4.16
C PRO A 3 15.05 2.59 -3.01
N ASN A 4 14.57 3.79 -2.72
CA ASN A 4 13.35 3.96 -1.93
C ASN A 4 12.13 3.54 -2.76
N ILE A 5 11.13 2.96 -2.12
CA ILE A 5 9.91 2.50 -2.77
C ILE A 5 8.74 3.21 -2.11
N ILE A 6 7.88 3.83 -2.90
CA ILE A 6 6.63 4.42 -2.43
C ILE A 6 5.48 3.73 -3.17
N PHE A 7 4.63 3.04 -2.42
CA PHE A 7 3.42 2.42 -2.93
C PHE A 7 2.21 3.28 -2.55
N VAL A 8 1.53 3.84 -3.56
CA VAL A 8 0.35 4.70 -3.37
C VAL A 8 -0.87 3.98 -3.90
N LEU A 9 -1.85 3.72 -3.05
CA LEU A 9 -3.15 3.19 -3.43
C LEU A 9 -4.19 4.30 -3.35
N LEU A 10 -4.86 4.55 -4.47
CA LEU A 10 -6.00 5.47 -4.55
C LEU A 10 -7.29 4.68 -4.67
N ASP A 11 -7.96 4.48 -3.54
CA ASP A 11 -9.24 3.76 -3.51
C ASP A 11 -10.35 4.54 -4.21
N GLY A 12 -11.26 3.83 -4.85
CA GLY A 12 -12.38 4.43 -5.58
C GLY A 12 -12.02 5.20 -6.85
N SER A 13 -10.76 5.24 -7.26
CA SER A 13 -10.32 5.95 -8.47
C SER A 13 -10.77 5.23 -9.74
N ARG A 14 -11.17 6.00 -10.74
CA ARG A 14 -11.58 5.51 -12.06
C ARG A 14 -10.45 5.66 -13.06
N PHE A 15 -10.06 4.56 -13.71
CA PHE A 15 -9.01 4.56 -14.73
C PHE A 15 -9.35 5.45 -15.93
N ASP A 16 -10.61 5.44 -16.38
CA ASP A 16 -11.09 6.27 -17.50
C ASP A 16 -11.07 7.78 -17.22
N ARG A 17 -10.76 8.19 -15.99
CA ARG A 17 -10.65 9.59 -15.57
C ARG A 17 -9.23 10.04 -15.20
N ILE A 18 -8.25 9.14 -15.29
CA ILE A 18 -6.87 9.42 -14.88
C ILE A 18 -6.26 10.64 -15.63
N HIS A 19 -6.62 10.83 -16.89
CA HIS A 19 -6.11 11.93 -17.72
C HIS A 19 -6.74 13.30 -17.41
N ILE A 20 -7.69 13.38 -16.50
CA ILE A 20 -8.23 14.67 -16.02
C ILE A 20 -7.23 15.34 -15.05
N SER A 21 -6.40 14.56 -14.34
CA SER A 21 -5.37 15.11 -13.46
C SER A 21 -4.07 15.37 -14.23
N PRO A 22 -3.59 16.63 -14.27
CA PRO A 22 -2.29 16.96 -14.86
C PRO A 22 -1.14 16.20 -14.20
N GLU A 23 -1.19 15.98 -12.88
CA GLU A 23 -0.18 15.29 -12.10
C GLU A 23 -0.05 13.81 -12.53
N PHE A 24 -1.17 13.13 -12.76
CA PHE A 24 -1.16 11.78 -13.31
C PHE A 24 -0.63 11.73 -14.73
N CYS A 25 -1.00 12.71 -15.57
CA CYS A 25 -0.46 12.80 -16.93
C CYS A 25 1.06 12.95 -16.93
N ASP A 26 1.60 13.72 -15.99
CA ASP A 26 3.04 13.92 -15.87
C ASP A 26 3.76 12.69 -15.31
N LEU A 27 3.16 11.97 -14.36
CA LEU A 27 3.66 10.67 -13.90
C LEU A 27 3.71 9.63 -15.02
N ILE A 28 2.65 9.56 -15.85
CA ILE A 28 2.59 8.64 -17.00
C ILE A 28 3.74 8.91 -17.99
N LYS A 29 4.07 10.19 -18.24
CA LYS A 29 5.19 10.55 -19.12
C LYS A 29 6.56 10.14 -18.58
N GLN A 30 6.70 10.03 -17.25
CA GLN A 30 7.96 9.73 -16.57
C GLN A 30 8.09 8.26 -16.20
N GLY A 31 7.01 7.50 -16.24
CA GLY A 31 6.95 6.12 -15.81
C GLY A 31 6.37 5.17 -16.85
N THR A 32 5.85 4.05 -16.38
CA THR A 32 5.16 3.06 -17.21
C THR A 32 3.69 3.00 -16.80
N LEU A 33 2.78 3.23 -17.75
CA LEU A 33 1.36 3.02 -17.55
C LEU A 33 0.99 1.59 -17.94
N LEU A 34 0.37 0.85 -17.02
CA LEU A 34 -0.24 -0.44 -17.29
C LEU A 34 -1.76 -0.22 -17.42
N ASP A 35 -2.27 -0.26 -18.63
CA ASP A 35 -3.66 0.08 -18.96
C ASP A 35 -4.60 -1.13 -19.06
N ASN A 36 -4.05 -2.34 -19.08
CA ASN A 36 -4.82 -3.58 -19.16
C ASN A 36 -4.55 -4.45 -17.92
N VAL A 37 -5.05 -3.98 -16.77
CA VAL A 37 -4.88 -4.67 -15.48
C VAL A 37 -6.24 -5.14 -14.97
N THR A 38 -6.31 -6.41 -14.56
CA THR A 38 -7.50 -7.01 -13.95
C THR A 38 -7.26 -7.24 -12.46
N THR A 39 -8.17 -6.75 -11.62
CA THR A 39 -8.11 -7.07 -10.19
C THR A 39 -8.52 -8.52 -9.94
N ALA A 40 -7.82 -9.17 -9.02
CA ALA A 40 -8.14 -10.53 -8.60
C ALA A 40 -9.40 -10.61 -7.71
N ILE A 41 -9.72 -9.53 -7.00
CA ILE A 41 -10.83 -9.45 -6.05
C ILE A 41 -11.46 -8.05 -6.12
N PRO A 42 -12.79 -7.91 -6.21
CA PRO A 42 -13.47 -6.63 -6.43
C PRO A 42 -13.74 -5.84 -5.13
N TYR A 43 -12.84 -5.88 -4.16
CA TYR A 43 -12.90 -5.07 -2.94
C TYR A 43 -11.51 -4.83 -2.35
N THR A 44 -11.35 -3.71 -1.62
CA THR A 44 -10.06 -3.15 -1.19
C THR A 44 -9.23 -4.12 -0.35
N PHE A 45 -9.81 -4.74 0.69
CA PHE A 45 -9.09 -5.64 1.60
C PHE A 45 -8.47 -6.83 0.86
N GLY A 46 -9.26 -7.45 -0.01
CA GLY A 46 -8.79 -8.57 -0.81
C GLY A 46 -7.72 -8.14 -1.80
N ALA A 47 -7.97 -7.07 -2.57
CA ALA A 47 -7.08 -6.61 -3.62
C ALA A 47 -5.70 -6.23 -3.09
N ILE A 48 -5.61 -5.43 -2.02
CA ILE A 48 -4.33 -5.01 -1.44
C ILE A 48 -3.54 -6.19 -0.87
N ASN A 49 -4.23 -7.17 -0.25
CA ASN A 49 -3.55 -8.37 0.26
C ASN A 49 -3.06 -9.27 -0.88
N VAL A 50 -3.78 -9.36 -2.01
CA VAL A 50 -3.27 -10.06 -3.21
C VAL A 50 -2.03 -9.35 -3.76
N ILE A 51 -2.05 -8.04 -3.88
CA ILE A 51 -0.90 -7.26 -4.36
C ILE A 51 0.34 -7.49 -3.49
N LEU A 52 0.18 -7.46 -2.16
CA LEU A 52 1.32 -7.55 -1.23
C LEU A 52 1.75 -8.98 -0.89
N THR A 53 0.99 -10.00 -1.30
CA THR A 53 1.37 -11.41 -1.12
C THR A 53 1.72 -12.12 -2.42
N GLY A 54 1.20 -11.64 -3.56
CA GLY A 54 1.25 -12.36 -4.82
C GLY A 54 0.33 -13.59 -4.86
N GLU A 55 -0.51 -13.80 -3.84
CA GLU A 55 -1.40 -14.95 -3.71
C GLU A 55 -2.87 -14.54 -3.70
N TYR A 56 -3.74 -15.36 -4.32
CA TYR A 56 -5.18 -15.12 -4.27
C TYR A 56 -5.74 -15.24 -2.86
N GLY A 57 -6.92 -14.65 -2.62
CA GLY A 57 -7.54 -14.58 -1.30
C GLY A 57 -7.73 -15.94 -0.63
N LYS A 58 -8.05 -16.99 -1.40
CA LYS A 58 -8.18 -18.36 -0.89
C LYS A 58 -6.86 -18.90 -0.31
N GLU A 59 -5.76 -18.59 -0.96
CA GLU A 59 -4.41 -18.99 -0.55
C GLU A 59 -3.92 -18.12 0.62
N ASN A 60 -4.06 -16.79 0.52
CA ASN A 60 -3.57 -15.88 1.55
C ASN A 60 -4.48 -15.76 2.78
N GLY A 61 -5.75 -16.19 2.68
CA GLY A 61 -6.73 -16.19 3.78
C GLY A 61 -7.63 -14.97 3.85
N VAL A 62 -7.49 -14.01 2.91
CA VAL A 62 -8.33 -12.80 2.83
C VAL A 62 -9.28 -12.95 1.64
N ASP A 63 -10.31 -13.80 1.81
CA ASP A 63 -11.22 -14.23 0.73
C ASP A 63 -12.68 -13.79 0.88
N GLY A 64 -13.00 -12.94 1.86
CA GLY A 64 -14.38 -12.52 2.11
C GLY A 64 -14.51 -11.11 2.65
N PHE A 65 -15.44 -10.33 2.06
CA PHE A 65 -15.67 -8.94 2.45
C PHE A 65 -16.28 -8.81 3.86
N TYR A 66 -17.21 -9.68 4.19
CA TYR A 66 -17.94 -9.65 5.48
C TYR A 66 -17.38 -10.62 6.53
N LYS A 67 -16.30 -11.29 6.25
CA LYS A 67 -15.63 -12.19 7.19
C LYS A 67 -14.52 -11.45 7.90
N VAL A 68 -14.29 -11.80 9.17
CA VAL A 68 -13.03 -11.45 9.84
C VAL A 68 -11.92 -12.32 9.22
N SER A 69 -11.45 -11.87 8.06
CA SER A 69 -10.37 -12.53 7.34
C SER A 69 -9.03 -12.07 7.89
N LYS A 70 -8.12 -13.01 8.12
CA LYS A 70 -6.77 -12.68 8.57
C LYS A 70 -5.75 -13.32 7.63
N LEU A 71 -4.76 -12.53 7.26
CA LEU A 71 -3.63 -13.02 6.50
C LEU A 71 -3.00 -14.22 7.21
N LYS A 72 -2.90 -15.36 6.51
CA LYS A 72 -2.29 -16.58 7.06
C LYS A 72 -0.82 -16.35 7.40
N LYS A 73 -0.36 -16.90 8.52
CA LYS A 73 1.00 -16.67 9.03
C LYS A 73 2.10 -17.17 8.09
N GLN A 74 1.85 -18.25 7.37
CA GLN A 74 2.81 -18.89 6.46
C GLN A 74 2.94 -18.20 5.10
N VAL A 75 2.06 -17.26 4.79
CA VAL A 75 2.09 -16.55 3.52
C VAL A 75 3.21 -15.50 3.53
N SER A 76 4.01 -15.48 2.49
CA SER A 76 5.02 -14.43 2.27
C SER A 76 4.33 -13.07 2.09
N PHE A 77 4.86 -12.06 2.74
CA PHE A 77 4.28 -10.72 2.74
C PHE A 77 5.34 -9.69 2.38
N LEU A 78 5.11 -8.91 1.33
CA LEU A 78 6.12 -8.00 0.77
C LEU A 78 6.77 -7.09 1.82
N PRO A 79 6.04 -6.47 2.78
CA PRO A 79 6.69 -5.68 3.82
C PRO A 79 7.69 -6.47 4.67
N GLU A 80 7.41 -7.74 5.01
CA GLU A 80 8.36 -8.59 5.75
C GLU A 80 9.58 -8.93 4.91
N ILE A 81 9.38 -9.22 3.62
CA ILE A 81 10.49 -9.48 2.69
C ILE A 81 11.41 -8.27 2.63
N LEU A 82 10.84 -7.08 2.44
CA LEU A 82 11.60 -5.84 2.35
C LEU A 82 12.29 -5.50 3.67
N GLN A 83 11.63 -5.71 4.81
CA GLN A 83 12.23 -5.53 6.13
C GLN A 83 13.45 -6.44 6.32
N ASN A 84 13.35 -7.72 5.95
CA ASN A 84 14.45 -8.68 5.98
C ASN A 84 15.59 -8.29 5.03
N GLU A 85 15.27 -7.59 3.94
CA GLU A 85 16.23 -7.03 3.00
C GLU A 85 16.85 -5.69 3.48
N GLY A 86 16.53 -5.25 4.71
CA GLY A 86 17.09 -4.07 5.35
C GLY A 86 16.41 -2.75 5.01
N TYR A 87 15.21 -2.79 4.43
CA TYR A 87 14.37 -1.60 4.30
C TYR A 87 13.76 -1.21 5.65
N PHE A 88 13.60 0.08 5.86
CA PHE A 88 12.69 0.60 6.87
C PHE A 88 11.29 0.65 6.26
N THR A 89 10.34 -0.04 6.86
CA THR A 89 9.00 -0.22 6.30
C THR A 89 7.96 0.59 7.06
N SER A 90 7.13 1.32 6.32
CA SER A 90 6.09 2.16 6.91
C SER A 90 4.77 2.06 6.17
N ARG A 91 3.67 2.40 6.84
CA ARG A 91 2.36 2.54 6.21
C ARG A 91 1.50 3.60 6.88
N GLY A 92 0.62 4.21 6.10
CA GLY A 92 -0.49 5.03 6.57
C GLY A 92 -1.80 4.54 5.98
N LEU A 93 -2.79 4.27 6.82
CA LEU A 93 -4.10 3.76 6.44
C LEU A 93 -5.20 4.49 7.22
N ILE A 94 -6.41 4.51 6.67
CA ILE A 94 -7.60 4.99 7.36
C ILE A 94 -8.15 3.98 8.39
N ARG A 95 -7.79 2.72 8.26
CA ARG A 95 -8.14 1.65 9.21
C ARG A 95 -7.05 0.62 9.28
N ASP A 96 -6.63 0.30 10.48
CA ASP A 96 -5.53 -0.67 10.71
C ASP A 96 -5.91 -2.11 10.30
N GLU A 97 -7.22 -2.43 10.30
CA GLU A 97 -7.70 -3.77 9.94
C GLU A 97 -7.58 -4.11 8.44
N ILE A 98 -7.42 -3.10 7.58
CA ILE A 98 -7.32 -3.28 6.12
C ILE A 98 -6.13 -4.15 5.74
N LEU A 99 -5.05 -4.03 6.49
CA LEU A 99 -3.79 -4.66 6.17
C LEU A 99 -3.11 -5.23 7.41
N SER A 100 -2.56 -6.43 7.29
CA SER A 100 -1.76 -7.02 8.37
C SER A 100 -0.67 -6.05 8.87
N PRO A 101 -0.44 -5.95 10.19
CA PRO A 101 0.63 -5.14 10.75
C PRO A 101 2.03 -5.74 10.55
N ARG A 102 2.12 -6.97 10.04
CA ARG A 102 3.37 -7.70 9.85
C ARG A 102 4.34 -6.94 8.95
N GLY A 103 5.61 -6.93 9.30
CA GLY A 103 6.66 -6.36 8.47
C GLY A 103 6.66 -4.84 8.35
N PHE A 104 5.92 -4.11 9.19
CA PHE A 104 5.97 -2.66 9.24
C PHE A 104 6.62 -2.15 10.53
N ASP A 105 7.73 -1.42 10.38
CA ASP A 105 8.45 -0.78 11.48
C ASP A 105 7.70 0.44 12.02
N PHE A 106 6.98 1.14 11.15
CA PHE A 106 6.22 2.33 11.49
C PHE A 106 4.82 2.32 10.87
N ARG A 107 3.82 2.72 11.66
CA ARG A 107 2.42 2.73 11.24
C ARG A 107 1.73 3.99 11.70
N LYS A 108 0.92 4.58 10.82
CA LYS A 108 -0.04 5.62 11.16
C LYS A 108 -1.44 5.20 10.74
N GLU A 109 -2.41 5.52 11.56
CA GLU A 109 -3.83 5.43 11.25
C GLU A 109 -4.42 6.82 11.20
N TYR A 110 -5.27 7.08 10.23
CA TYR A 110 -5.87 8.38 9.99
C TYR A 110 -7.38 8.30 10.10
N ASN A 111 -7.99 9.34 10.66
CA ASN A 111 -9.43 9.52 10.61
C ASN A 111 -9.80 10.39 9.40
N GLU A 112 -10.31 9.77 8.34
CA GLU A 112 -10.69 10.46 7.09
C GLU A 112 -11.79 11.51 7.25
N TYR A 113 -12.55 11.47 8.35
CA TYR A 113 -13.63 12.41 8.64
C TYR A 113 -13.16 13.64 9.45
N GLU A 114 -12.01 13.57 10.09
CA GLU A 114 -11.50 14.59 10.98
C GLU A 114 -10.17 15.18 10.55
N GLU A 115 -9.45 14.47 9.67
CA GLU A 115 -8.10 14.82 9.25
C GLU A 115 -8.01 15.11 7.75
N ASP A 116 -7.24 16.13 7.38
CA ASP A 116 -6.91 16.40 5.97
C ASP A 116 -5.80 15.43 5.51
N LEU A 117 -6.17 14.43 4.74
CA LEU A 117 -5.25 13.42 4.23
C LEU A 117 -4.19 14.02 3.28
N ASN A 118 -4.45 15.17 2.63
CA ASN A 118 -3.46 15.84 1.80
C ASN A 118 -2.29 16.39 2.62
N LEU A 119 -2.50 16.65 3.90
CA LEU A 119 -1.45 17.03 4.85
C LEU A 119 -0.81 15.81 5.50
N ARG A 120 -1.60 14.81 5.84
CA ARG A 120 -1.15 13.62 6.60
C ARG A 120 -0.24 12.69 5.80
N HIS A 121 -0.50 12.50 4.52
CA HIS A 121 0.35 11.62 3.69
C HIS A 121 1.77 12.19 3.49
N PRO A 122 1.97 13.48 3.17
CA PRO A 122 3.31 14.07 3.15
C PRO A 122 4.03 14.01 4.51
N GLU A 123 3.31 14.16 5.64
CA GLU A 123 3.88 13.99 6.98
C GLU A 123 4.37 12.56 7.20
N LEU A 124 3.61 11.54 6.77
CA LEU A 124 4.06 10.15 6.85
C LEU A 124 5.38 9.94 6.12
N ILE A 125 5.52 10.49 4.91
CA ILE A 125 6.75 10.37 4.12
C ILE A 125 7.92 11.04 4.85
N LYS A 126 7.73 12.24 5.41
CA LYS A 126 8.76 12.93 6.21
C LYS A 126 9.19 12.12 7.41
N ASP A 127 8.22 11.61 8.19
CA ASP A 127 8.48 10.76 9.35
C ASP A 127 9.22 9.47 8.95
N THR A 128 8.85 8.89 7.81
CA THR A 128 9.50 7.68 7.29
C THR A 128 10.96 7.95 6.95
N ILE A 129 11.25 9.05 6.25
CA ILE A 129 12.61 9.47 5.91
C ILE A 129 13.43 9.68 7.19
N GLU A 130 12.91 10.41 8.15
CA GLU A 130 13.59 10.68 9.43
C GLU A 130 13.87 9.39 10.21
N LYS A 131 12.84 8.55 10.37
CA LYS A 131 12.94 7.32 11.15
C LYS A 131 13.78 6.23 10.47
N SER A 132 13.88 6.26 9.15
CA SER A 132 14.70 5.30 8.39
C SER A 132 16.20 5.44 8.67
N LYS A 133 16.65 6.61 9.17
CA LYS A 133 18.06 6.90 9.49
C LYS A 133 19.01 6.59 8.33
N GLY A 134 18.61 6.91 7.12
CA GLY A 134 19.40 6.68 5.90
C GLY A 134 19.31 5.27 5.32
N LYS A 135 18.51 4.37 5.90
CA LYS A 135 18.17 3.10 5.25
C LYS A 135 17.23 3.35 4.06
N PRO A 136 17.24 2.49 3.04
CA PRO A 136 16.18 2.51 2.05
C PRO A 136 14.83 2.25 2.74
N PHE A 137 13.76 2.88 2.26
CA PHE A 137 12.43 2.72 2.86
C PHE A 137 11.39 2.25 1.85
N PHE A 138 10.33 1.64 2.41
CA PHE A 138 9.09 1.22 1.74
C PHE A 138 7.89 1.72 2.49
#